data_fb2fd0678fb91cf87aebfa4385584cde
#
_entry.id   fb2fd0678fb91cf87aebfa4385584cde
#
_cell.length_a   1.000
_cell.length_b   1.000
_cell.length_c   1.000
_cell.angle_alpha   90.00
_cell.angle_beta   90.00
_cell.angle_gamma   90.00
#
_symmetry.space_group_name_H-M   'P 1'
#
loop_
_entity.id
_entity.type
_entity.pdbx_description
1 polymer ?
#
loop_
_entity_poly.entity_id
_entity_poly.type
_entity_poly.pdbx_seq_one_letter_code
_entity_poly.pdbx_strand_id
1 'polypeptide(L)'
;GLVGSEMCIRDRAQRLQDAGILDPKVLRVDTNTLLYQVPGGMLSNLISQLKQAGKEDKYYDVLAEIPRVRKDFGYPPLVTPSSQIVGTQAVMNVIMGERYKTFPKESRAMLKGEYGKLPGEVNEEVRSKAGIAPEDVITCRPADLLEPELEKYREEFKSLAKSDEDVLSLALFPQVAPKFIEKRDAPKAAPAPAAPAAKP
;
A
#
# COMPACT_ATOMS: atom_id res chain seq x y z
N GLY A 1 5.78 37.62 -7.17
CA GLY A 1 4.78 36.69 -7.54
C GLY A 1 5.23 35.26 -7.72
N LEU A 2 4.27 34.48 -8.15
CA LEU A 2 4.43 33.02 -8.37
C LEU A 2 5.36 32.67 -9.53
N VAL A 3 5.66 33.61 -10.43
CA VAL A 3 6.47 33.40 -11.64
C VAL A 3 7.88 32.85 -11.36
N GLY A 4 8.52 33.29 -10.29
CA GLY A 4 9.86 32.78 -9.93
C GLY A 4 9.86 31.35 -9.40
N SER A 5 8.84 30.98 -8.62
CA SER A 5 8.67 29.63 -8.09
C SER A 5 8.36 28.63 -9.19
N GLU A 6 7.51 28.99 -10.16
CA GLU A 6 7.15 28.12 -11.30
C GLU A 6 8.39 27.85 -12.19
N MET A 7 9.23 28.84 -12.44
CA MET A 7 10.47 28.65 -13.17
C MET A 7 11.41 27.69 -12.46
N CYS A 8 11.60 27.85 -11.15
CA CYS A 8 12.43 26.94 -10.36
C CYS A 8 11.88 25.49 -10.35
N ILE A 9 10.56 25.32 -10.28
CA ILE A 9 9.92 24.00 -10.34
C ILE A 9 10.13 23.38 -11.73
N ARG A 10 9.93 24.14 -12.80
CA ARG A 10 10.13 23.69 -14.18
C ARG A 10 11.60 23.28 -14.42
N ASP A 11 12.55 24.12 -14.04
CA ASP A 11 13.97 23.85 -14.24
C ASP A 11 14.44 22.62 -13.47
N ARG A 12 13.93 22.46 -12.23
CA ARG A 12 14.22 21.26 -11.44
C ARG A 12 13.60 20.01 -12.05
N ALA A 13 12.35 20.08 -12.49
CA ALA A 13 11.67 18.98 -13.15
C ALA A 13 12.43 18.54 -14.42
N GLN A 14 12.88 19.51 -15.24
CA GLN A 14 13.67 19.23 -16.44
C GLN A 14 14.98 18.52 -16.09
N ARG A 15 15.73 19.02 -15.11
CA ARG A 15 16.99 18.38 -14.66
C ARG A 15 16.79 16.96 -14.16
N LEU A 16 15.69 16.69 -13.44
CA LEU A 16 15.34 15.36 -12.95
C LEU A 16 14.93 14.41 -14.10
N GLN A 17 14.27 14.96 -15.12
CA GLN A 17 13.94 14.22 -16.34
C GLN A 17 15.18 13.87 -17.15
N ASP A 18 16.09 14.85 -17.35
CA ASP A 18 17.37 14.67 -18.07
C ASP A 18 18.27 13.66 -17.33
N ALA A 19 18.19 13.61 -16.01
CA ALA A 19 18.90 12.64 -15.18
C ALA A 19 18.22 11.25 -15.13
N GLY A 20 17.09 11.05 -15.83
CA GLY A 20 16.36 9.79 -15.84
C GLY A 20 15.65 9.44 -14.52
N ILE A 21 15.56 10.39 -13.57
CA ILE A 21 14.90 10.21 -12.27
C ILE A 21 13.37 10.34 -12.41
N LEU A 22 12.92 11.28 -13.26
CA LEU A 22 11.50 11.43 -13.61
C LEU A 22 11.19 10.65 -14.89
N ASP A 23 10.24 9.71 -14.79
CA ASP A 23 9.75 8.99 -15.96
C ASP A 23 8.76 9.87 -16.74
N PRO A 24 9.06 10.22 -18.02
CA PRO A 24 8.15 11.04 -18.85
C PRO A 24 6.75 10.46 -19.00
N LYS A 25 6.58 9.14 -18.86
CA LYS A 25 5.29 8.45 -18.97
C LYS A 25 4.29 8.91 -17.92
N VAL A 26 4.78 9.30 -16.72
CA VAL A 26 3.91 9.78 -15.62
C VAL A 26 3.69 11.30 -15.63
N LEU A 27 4.40 12.02 -16.49
CA LEU A 27 4.31 13.49 -16.59
C LEU A 27 3.29 13.97 -17.65
N ARG A 28 2.89 13.09 -18.57
CA ARG A 28 1.94 13.44 -19.64
C ARG A 28 0.51 13.31 -19.15
N VAL A 29 -0.34 14.24 -19.59
CA VAL A 29 -1.79 14.08 -19.45
C VAL A 29 -2.24 12.93 -20.35
N ASP A 30 -2.76 11.88 -19.75
CA ASP A 30 -3.35 10.76 -20.47
C ASP A 30 -4.85 10.75 -20.24
N THR A 31 -5.62 11.08 -21.27
CA THR A 31 -7.09 11.09 -21.24
C THR A 31 -7.69 9.70 -21.05
N ASN A 32 -6.92 8.64 -21.34
CA ASN A 32 -7.32 7.26 -21.05
C ASN A 32 -7.50 7.00 -19.56
N THR A 33 -6.93 7.85 -18.69
CA THR A 33 -7.15 7.81 -17.24
C THR A 33 -8.65 7.87 -16.89
N LEU A 34 -9.45 8.58 -17.68
CA LEU A 34 -10.91 8.62 -17.53
C LEU A 34 -11.57 7.27 -17.83
N LEU A 35 -11.04 6.53 -18.80
CA LEU A 35 -11.54 5.19 -19.17
C LEU A 35 -11.15 4.15 -18.12
N TYR A 36 -9.92 4.19 -17.66
CA TYR A 36 -9.39 3.22 -16.69
C TYR A 36 -9.70 3.61 -15.25
N GLN A 37 -10.12 4.84 -14.99
CA GLN A 37 -10.49 5.38 -13.68
C GLN A 37 -9.38 5.23 -12.63
N VAL A 38 -8.12 5.30 -13.05
CA VAL A 38 -6.95 5.04 -12.19
C VAL A 38 -6.40 6.36 -11.66
N PRO A 39 -6.36 6.58 -10.34
CA PRO A 39 -5.72 7.76 -9.76
C PRO A 39 -4.19 7.75 -9.94
N GLY A 40 -3.59 8.95 -10.07
CA GLY A 40 -2.17 9.11 -10.43
C GLY A 40 -1.18 8.36 -9.54
N GLY A 41 -1.42 8.31 -8.23
CA GLY A 41 -0.57 7.56 -7.29
C GLY A 41 -0.60 6.04 -7.53
N MET A 42 -1.69 5.50 -8.06
CA MET A 42 -1.80 4.10 -8.42
C MET A 42 -0.97 3.78 -9.66
N LEU A 43 -0.90 4.69 -10.66
CA LEU A 43 -0.12 4.47 -11.88
C LEU A 43 1.36 4.24 -11.60
N SER A 44 1.97 5.03 -10.71
CA SER A 44 3.38 4.86 -10.35
C SER A 44 3.66 3.52 -9.67
N ASN A 45 2.74 3.07 -8.80
CA ASN A 45 2.84 1.75 -8.17
C ASN A 45 2.73 0.61 -9.19
N LEU A 46 1.80 0.71 -10.16
CA LEU A 46 1.63 -0.29 -11.23
C LEU A 46 2.88 -0.38 -12.10
N ILE A 47 3.44 0.75 -12.51
CA ILE A 47 4.69 0.78 -13.30
C ILE A 47 5.82 0.12 -12.51
N SER A 48 5.96 0.42 -11.22
CA SER A 48 7.00 -0.18 -10.38
C SER A 48 6.83 -1.70 -10.25
N GLN A 49 5.61 -2.20 -10.05
CA GLN A 49 5.33 -3.63 -9.98
C GLN A 49 5.62 -4.34 -11.31
N LEU A 50 5.23 -3.75 -12.44
CA LEU A 50 5.50 -4.31 -13.77
C LEU A 50 6.99 -4.31 -14.08
N LYS A 51 7.75 -3.28 -13.70
CA LYS A 51 9.21 -3.24 -13.81
C LYS A 51 9.87 -4.37 -13.01
N GLN A 52 9.46 -4.55 -11.77
CA GLN A 52 9.98 -5.65 -10.93
C GLN A 52 9.68 -7.03 -11.49
N ALA A 53 8.54 -7.18 -12.16
CA ALA A 53 8.14 -8.42 -12.84
C ALA A 53 8.75 -8.59 -14.25
N GLY A 54 9.46 -7.59 -14.80
CA GLY A 54 9.97 -7.60 -16.18
C GLY A 54 8.87 -7.66 -17.24
N LYS A 55 7.72 -7.03 -16.96
CA LYS A 55 6.50 -7.07 -17.79
C LYS A 55 5.97 -5.67 -18.11
N GLU A 56 6.86 -4.72 -18.38
CA GLU A 56 6.50 -3.33 -18.69
C GLU A 56 5.64 -3.21 -19.96
N ASP A 57 5.79 -4.15 -20.89
CA ASP A 57 4.98 -4.29 -22.11
C ASP A 57 3.49 -4.50 -21.82
N LYS A 58 3.15 -5.03 -20.63
CA LYS A 58 1.78 -5.33 -20.20
C LYS A 58 1.04 -4.16 -19.53
N TYR A 59 1.63 -2.98 -19.52
CA TYR A 59 1.07 -1.81 -18.83
C TYR A 59 -0.37 -1.49 -19.28
N TYR A 60 -0.64 -1.43 -20.57
CA TYR A 60 -1.99 -1.13 -21.08
C TYR A 60 -2.98 -2.27 -20.85
N ASP A 61 -2.52 -3.53 -20.90
CA ASP A 61 -3.36 -4.68 -20.57
C ASP A 61 -3.83 -4.60 -19.11
N VAL A 62 -2.95 -4.22 -18.19
CA VAL A 62 -3.30 -4.02 -16.78
C VAL A 62 -4.28 -2.86 -16.61
N LEU A 63 -4.07 -1.73 -17.29
CA LEU A 63 -4.99 -0.61 -17.22
C LEU A 63 -6.40 -0.99 -17.69
N ALA A 64 -6.51 -1.77 -18.75
CA ALA A 64 -7.78 -2.27 -19.26
C ALA A 64 -8.45 -3.30 -18.32
N GLU A 65 -7.66 -4.03 -17.53
CA GLU A 65 -8.18 -5.02 -16.58
C GLU A 65 -8.71 -4.38 -15.27
N ILE A 66 -8.21 -3.20 -14.88
CA ILE A 66 -8.62 -2.52 -13.64
C ILE A 66 -10.13 -2.28 -13.54
N PRO A 67 -10.81 -1.69 -14.55
CA PRO A 67 -12.26 -1.50 -14.49
C PRO A 67 -13.04 -2.82 -14.36
N ARG A 68 -12.53 -3.90 -14.96
CA ARG A 68 -13.13 -5.23 -14.91
C ARG A 68 -13.02 -5.82 -13.50
N VAL A 69 -11.83 -5.77 -12.90
CA VAL A 69 -11.62 -6.21 -11.52
C VAL A 69 -12.45 -5.36 -10.56
N ARG A 70 -12.49 -4.03 -10.76
CA ARG A 70 -13.30 -3.13 -9.95
C ARG A 70 -14.79 -3.52 -9.99
N LYS A 71 -15.32 -3.83 -11.17
CA LYS A 71 -16.69 -4.30 -11.34
C LYS A 71 -16.91 -5.62 -10.60
N ASP A 72 -16.05 -6.60 -10.81
CA ASP A 72 -16.16 -7.93 -10.21
C ASP A 72 -16.06 -7.87 -8.67
N PHE A 73 -15.37 -6.87 -8.13
CA PHE A 73 -15.24 -6.63 -6.68
C PHE A 73 -16.35 -5.77 -6.09
N GLY A 74 -17.43 -5.48 -6.82
CA GLY A 74 -18.55 -4.69 -6.31
C GLY A 74 -18.28 -3.19 -6.26
N TYR A 75 -17.50 -2.66 -7.20
CA TYR A 75 -17.20 -1.24 -7.39
C TYR A 75 -16.60 -0.53 -6.18
N PRO A 76 -15.56 -1.07 -5.52
CA PRO A 76 -14.91 -0.35 -4.45
C PRO A 76 -14.42 1.03 -4.93
N PRO A 77 -14.46 2.06 -4.07
CA PRO A 77 -13.86 3.36 -4.40
C PRO A 77 -12.35 3.18 -4.61
N LEU A 78 -11.79 3.82 -5.66
CA LEU A 78 -10.36 3.73 -5.96
C LEU A 78 -9.55 4.73 -5.13
N VAL A 79 -9.57 4.56 -3.82
CA VAL A 79 -8.76 5.27 -2.82
C VAL A 79 -7.94 4.26 -2.03
N THR A 80 -6.96 4.70 -1.25
CA THR A 80 -6.16 3.81 -0.39
C THR A 80 -7.03 3.21 0.73
N PRO A 81 -7.03 1.90 0.98
CA PRO A 81 -6.20 0.86 0.34
C PRO A 81 -6.84 0.18 -0.88
N SER A 82 -8.12 0.37 -1.16
CA SER A 82 -8.89 -0.38 -2.16
C SER A 82 -8.35 -0.22 -3.58
N SER A 83 -7.81 0.95 -3.94
CA SER A 83 -7.15 1.15 -5.23
C SER A 83 -5.93 0.24 -5.42
N GLN A 84 -5.14 0.03 -4.37
CA GLN A 84 -3.99 -0.87 -4.39
C GLN A 84 -4.42 -2.33 -4.52
N ILE A 85 -5.48 -2.73 -3.83
CA ILE A 85 -6.03 -4.09 -3.88
C ILE A 85 -6.51 -4.42 -5.29
N VAL A 86 -7.32 -3.54 -5.88
CA VAL A 86 -7.82 -3.68 -7.25
C VAL A 86 -6.66 -3.71 -8.26
N GLY A 87 -5.70 -2.80 -8.11
CA GLY A 87 -4.53 -2.71 -8.99
C GLY A 87 -3.65 -3.95 -8.92
N THR A 88 -3.33 -4.42 -7.73
CA THR A 88 -2.51 -5.63 -7.55
C THR A 88 -3.21 -6.87 -8.13
N GLN A 89 -4.53 -7.00 -7.95
CA GLN A 89 -5.28 -8.09 -8.55
C GLN A 89 -5.28 -8.01 -10.08
N ALA A 90 -5.42 -6.82 -10.66
CA ALA A 90 -5.35 -6.62 -12.11
C ALA A 90 -3.97 -7.00 -12.66
N VAL A 91 -2.90 -6.59 -11.99
CA VAL A 91 -1.52 -6.98 -12.35
C VAL A 91 -1.37 -8.49 -12.32
N MET A 92 -1.86 -9.16 -11.27
CA MET A 92 -1.77 -10.63 -11.17
C MET A 92 -2.56 -11.33 -12.27
N ASN A 93 -3.77 -10.89 -12.58
CA ASN A 93 -4.58 -11.45 -13.66
C ASN A 93 -3.84 -11.42 -15.00
N VAL A 94 -3.17 -10.31 -15.29
CA VAL A 94 -2.45 -10.12 -16.56
C VAL A 94 -1.13 -10.90 -16.58
N ILE A 95 -0.35 -10.86 -15.50
CA ILE A 95 0.94 -11.56 -15.43
C ILE A 95 0.77 -13.08 -15.49
N MET A 96 -0.25 -13.61 -14.81
CA MET A 96 -0.55 -15.05 -14.79
C MET A 96 -1.22 -15.54 -16.08
N GLY A 97 -1.67 -14.64 -16.97
CA GLY A 97 -2.35 -14.97 -18.23
C GLY A 97 -3.76 -15.55 -18.03
N GLU A 98 -4.21 -15.67 -16.80
CA GLU A 98 -5.54 -16.19 -16.43
C GLU A 98 -6.12 -15.37 -15.29
N ARG A 99 -7.37 -14.87 -15.49
CA ARG A 99 -8.07 -14.07 -14.52
C ARG A 99 -8.42 -14.90 -13.28
N TYR A 100 -8.05 -14.36 -12.11
CA TYR A 100 -8.39 -14.95 -10.81
C TYR A 100 -7.79 -16.35 -10.57
N LYS A 101 -6.64 -16.64 -11.18
CA LYS A 101 -5.85 -17.82 -10.86
C LYS A 101 -5.23 -17.75 -9.47
N THR A 102 -4.92 -16.53 -9.04
CA THR A 102 -4.31 -16.26 -7.74
C THR A 102 -4.96 -15.01 -7.14
N PHE A 103 -5.18 -15.05 -5.83
CA PHE A 103 -5.71 -13.93 -5.06
C PHE A 103 -4.72 -13.55 -3.97
N PRO A 104 -4.25 -12.27 -3.91
CA PRO A 104 -3.62 -11.72 -2.73
C PRO A 104 -4.52 -11.82 -1.49
N LYS A 105 -3.92 -11.82 -0.31
CA LYS A 105 -4.65 -11.87 0.96
C LYS A 105 -5.67 -10.74 1.07
N GLU A 106 -5.27 -9.53 0.68
CA GLU A 106 -6.10 -8.33 0.71
C GLU A 106 -7.29 -8.41 -0.25
N SER A 107 -7.11 -9.03 -1.43
CA SER A 107 -8.21 -9.27 -2.37
C SER A 107 -9.25 -10.23 -1.79
N ARG A 108 -8.81 -11.30 -1.13
CA ARG A 108 -9.72 -12.22 -0.43
C ARG A 108 -10.44 -11.54 0.73
N ALA A 109 -9.73 -10.75 1.53
CA ALA A 109 -10.29 -10.00 2.64
C ALA A 109 -11.37 -9.01 2.17
N MET A 110 -11.15 -8.33 1.02
CA MET A 110 -12.15 -7.45 0.42
C MET A 110 -13.39 -8.22 -0.05
N LEU A 111 -13.21 -9.34 -0.75
CA LEU A 111 -14.32 -10.19 -1.22
C LEU A 111 -15.10 -10.83 -0.07
N LYS A 112 -14.46 -11.07 1.06
CA LYS A 112 -15.08 -11.57 2.29
C LYS A 112 -15.87 -10.50 3.05
N GLY A 113 -15.61 -9.20 2.77
CA GLY A 113 -16.30 -8.09 3.44
C GLY A 113 -15.53 -7.50 4.62
N GLU A 114 -14.27 -7.85 4.85
CA GLU A 114 -13.43 -7.32 5.94
C GLU A 114 -13.15 -5.81 5.81
N TYR A 115 -13.35 -5.24 4.61
CA TYR A 115 -13.27 -3.79 4.35
C TYR A 115 -14.63 -3.08 4.42
N GLY A 116 -15.68 -3.77 4.89
CA GLY A 116 -17.04 -3.25 4.99
C GLY A 116 -17.87 -3.46 3.73
N LYS A 117 -19.07 -2.87 3.74
CA LYS A 117 -20.04 -3.02 2.64
C LYS A 117 -19.55 -2.33 1.37
N LEU A 118 -19.52 -3.06 0.28
CA LEU A 118 -19.17 -2.56 -1.04
C LEU A 118 -20.37 -1.84 -1.70
N PRO A 119 -20.13 -0.84 -2.59
CA PRO A 119 -21.19 -0.07 -3.25
C PRO A 119 -22.09 -0.89 -4.17
N GLY A 120 -21.53 -1.89 -4.83
CA GLY A 120 -22.24 -2.77 -5.76
C GLY A 120 -22.15 -4.23 -5.37
N GLU A 121 -22.78 -5.07 -6.16
CA GLU A 121 -22.74 -6.50 -5.99
C GLU A 121 -21.39 -7.08 -6.39
N VAL A 122 -20.84 -7.96 -5.56
CA VAL A 122 -19.63 -8.73 -5.85
C VAL A 122 -19.99 -9.89 -6.78
N ASN A 123 -19.14 -10.14 -7.76
CA ASN A 123 -19.30 -11.28 -8.66
C ASN A 123 -19.12 -12.60 -7.88
N GLU A 124 -20.19 -13.38 -7.77
CA GLU A 124 -20.21 -14.63 -6.99
C GLU A 124 -19.26 -15.70 -7.54
N GLU A 125 -19.05 -15.75 -8.86
CA GLU A 125 -18.07 -16.68 -9.45
C GLU A 125 -16.64 -16.32 -8.98
N VAL A 126 -16.33 -15.02 -8.89
CA VAL A 126 -15.02 -14.56 -8.42
C VAL A 126 -14.86 -14.83 -6.93
N ARG A 127 -15.90 -14.64 -6.14
CA ARG A 127 -15.93 -14.98 -4.70
C ARG A 127 -15.69 -16.48 -4.48
N SER A 128 -16.38 -17.31 -5.26
CA SER A 128 -16.20 -18.77 -5.22
C SER A 128 -14.78 -19.19 -5.62
N LYS A 129 -14.20 -18.59 -6.68
CA LYS A 129 -12.80 -18.84 -7.07
C LYS A 129 -11.80 -18.41 -6.00
N ALA A 130 -12.13 -17.40 -5.20
CA ALA A 130 -11.31 -16.98 -4.05
C ALA A 130 -11.40 -17.95 -2.86
N GLY A 131 -12.29 -18.96 -2.93
CA GLY A 131 -12.51 -19.94 -1.86
C GLY A 131 -13.29 -19.39 -0.68
N ILE A 132 -14.20 -18.44 -0.94
CA ILE A 132 -15.05 -17.82 0.08
C ILE A 132 -16.46 -18.35 -0.12
N ALA A 133 -16.97 -19.06 0.90
CA ALA A 133 -18.34 -19.55 0.90
C ALA A 133 -19.33 -18.41 1.25
N PRO A 134 -20.58 -18.46 0.80
CA PRO A 134 -21.57 -17.43 1.09
C PRO A 134 -21.77 -17.17 2.59
N GLU A 135 -21.65 -18.19 3.41
CA GLU A 135 -21.75 -18.13 4.88
C GLU A 135 -20.57 -17.43 5.55
N ASP A 136 -19.40 -17.37 4.87
CA ASP A 136 -18.20 -16.72 5.39
C ASP A 136 -18.20 -15.21 5.13
N VAL A 137 -19.19 -14.70 4.38
CA VAL A 137 -19.25 -13.28 4.01
C VAL A 137 -19.70 -12.44 5.19
N ILE A 138 -18.87 -11.47 5.57
CA ILE A 138 -19.15 -10.53 6.64
C ILE A 138 -20.19 -9.51 6.14
N THR A 139 -21.35 -9.49 6.77
CA THR A 139 -22.47 -8.58 6.44
C THR A 139 -22.67 -7.48 7.47
N CYS A 140 -22.13 -7.63 8.67
CA CYS A 140 -22.09 -6.59 9.71
C CYS A 140 -20.89 -5.66 9.54
N ARG A 141 -20.78 -4.66 10.40
CA ARG A 141 -19.58 -3.82 10.46
C ARG A 141 -18.40 -4.67 10.96
N PRO A 142 -17.30 -4.79 10.18
CA PRO A 142 -16.18 -5.67 10.55
C PRO A 142 -15.56 -5.35 11.91
N ALA A 143 -15.55 -4.06 12.30
CA ALA A 143 -15.01 -3.65 13.60
C ALA A 143 -15.80 -4.20 14.79
N ASP A 144 -17.06 -4.58 14.61
CA ASP A 144 -17.89 -5.16 15.68
C ASP A 144 -17.51 -6.61 15.99
N LEU A 145 -16.71 -7.24 15.12
CA LEU A 145 -16.18 -8.60 15.29
C LEU A 145 -14.82 -8.61 16.00
N LEU A 146 -14.22 -7.43 16.23
CA LEU A 146 -12.94 -7.32 16.90
C LEU A 146 -13.13 -7.28 18.41
N GLU A 147 -12.39 -8.11 19.11
CA GLU A 147 -12.32 -8.04 20.57
C GLU A 147 -11.28 -7.00 21.00
N PRO A 148 -11.49 -6.34 22.15
CA PRO A 148 -10.48 -5.44 22.72
C PRO A 148 -9.20 -6.19 23.08
N GLU A 149 -8.08 -5.85 22.44
CA GLU A 149 -6.80 -6.55 22.60
C GLU A 149 -5.76 -5.78 23.46
N LEU A 150 -6.08 -4.56 23.90
CA LEU A 150 -5.09 -3.71 24.58
C LEU A 150 -4.51 -4.36 25.85
N GLU A 151 -5.37 -4.97 26.68
CA GLU A 151 -4.92 -5.63 27.92
C GLU A 151 -4.05 -6.85 27.63
N LYS A 152 -4.37 -7.61 26.57
CA LYS A 152 -3.55 -8.71 26.12
C LYS A 152 -2.14 -8.22 25.72
N TYR A 153 -2.06 -7.14 24.94
CA TYR A 153 -0.77 -6.57 24.54
C TYR A 153 0.00 -5.95 25.71
N ARG A 154 -0.67 -5.37 26.70
CA ARG A 154 -0.01 -4.90 27.92
C ARG A 154 0.69 -6.02 28.68
N GLU A 155 0.05 -7.19 28.81
CA GLU A 155 0.66 -8.35 29.45
C GLU A 155 1.76 -8.96 28.59
N GLU A 156 1.54 -9.08 27.27
CA GLU A 156 2.52 -9.65 26.34
C GLU A 156 3.82 -8.83 26.30
N PHE A 157 3.70 -7.50 26.26
CA PHE A 157 4.85 -6.60 26.13
C PHE A 157 5.36 -6.03 27.44
N LYS A 158 4.89 -6.50 28.57
CA LYS A 158 5.22 -6.02 29.92
C LYS A 158 6.72 -5.89 30.21
N SER A 159 7.55 -6.75 29.61
CA SER A 159 8.99 -6.72 29.79
C SER A 159 9.71 -5.65 28.98
N LEU A 160 9.08 -5.17 27.89
CA LEU A 160 9.69 -4.25 26.93
C LEU A 160 9.06 -2.86 26.96
N ALA A 161 7.74 -2.81 27.14
CA ALA A 161 6.98 -1.55 27.13
C ALA A 161 7.08 -0.86 28.51
N LYS A 162 7.30 0.47 28.49
CA LYS A 162 7.35 1.33 29.68
C LYS A 162 6.16 2.28 29.78
N SER A 163 5.39 2.39 28.69
CA SER A 163 4.18 3.23 28.60
C SER A 163 3.16 2.60 27.66
N ASP A 164 1.95 3.13 27.65
CA ASP A 164 0.89 2.69 26.72
C ASP A 164 1.26 2.98 25.27
N GLU A 165 2.03 4.05 24.99
CA GLU A 165 2.55 4.35 23.65
C GLU A 165 3.52 3.28 23.17
N ASP A 166 4.33 2.72 24.07
CA ASP A 166 5.21 1.60 23.75
C ASP A 166 4.39 0.35 23.40
N VAL A 167 3.36 0.04 24.19
CA VAL A 167 2.44 -1.07 23.92
C VAL A 167 1.78 -0.91 22.55
N LEU A 168 1.25 0.27 22.25
CA LEU A 168 0.63 0.56 20.96
C LEU A 168 1.64 0.48 19.82
N SER A 169 2.86 0.97 20.02
CA SER A 169 3.93 0.88 19.02
C SER A 169 4.30 -0.56 18.72
N LEU A 170 4.40 -1.42 19.73
CA LEU A 170 4.71 -2.83 19.60
C LEU A 170 3.58 -3.60 18.90
N ALA A 171 2.33 -3.29 19.23
CA ALA A 171 1.16 -3.89 18.60
C ALA A 171 1.03 -3.50 17.11
N LEU A 172 1.27 -2.22 16.78
CA LEU A 172 1.12 -1.70 15.42
C LEU A 172 2.33 -1.99 14.53
N PHE A 173 3.54 -2.07 15.10
CA PHE A 173 4.79 -2.24 14.36
C PHE A 173 5.66 -3.38 14.94
N PRO A 174 5.15 -4.62 15.00
CA PRO A 174 5.82 -5.73 15.71
C PRO A 174 7.20 -6.08 15.15
N GLN A 175 7.50 -5.73 13.89
CA GLN A 175 8.80 -6.04 13.27
C GLN A 175 9.88 -4.98 13.54
N VAL A 176 9.48 -3.76 13.87
CA VAL A 176 10.40 -2.59 13.97
C VAL A 176 10.48 -2.07 15.39
N ALA A 177 9.35 -1.97 16.08
CA ALA A 177 9.26 -1.35 17.40
C ALA A 177 10.14 -2.02 18.48
N PRO A 178 10.27 -3.37 18.56
CA PRO A 178 11.12 -3.99 19.56
C PRO A 178 12.56 -3.49 19.49
N LYS A 179 13.17 -3.54 18.30
CA LYS A 179 14.55 -3.08 18.08
C LYS A 179 14.74 -1.59 18.37
N PHE A 180 13.71 -0.80 18.08
CA PHE A 180 13.74 0.65 18.36
C PHE A 180 13.74 0.90 19.87
N ILE A 181 12.83 0.25 20.61
CA ILE A 181 12.68 0.43 22.07
C ILE A 181 13.93 -0.05 22.79
N GLU A 182 14.48 -1.22 22.42
CA GLU A 182 15.74 -1.72 22.97
C GLU A 182 16.89 -0.73 22.76
N LYS A 183 17.01 -0.18 21.55
CA LYS A 183 18.03 0.83 21.22
C LYS A 183 17.80 2.14 21.97
N ARG A 184 16.55 2.61 22.09
CA ARG A 184 16.17 3.82 22.84
C ARG A 184 16.58 3.69 24.31
N ASP A 185 16.34 2.54 24.90
CA ASP A 185 16.49 2.29 26.33
C ASP A 185 17.88 1.73 26.70
N ALA A 186 18.72 1.44 25.69
CA ALA A 186 20.09 1.06 25.92
C ALA A 186 20.88 2.18 26.62
N PRO A 187 21.77 1.86 27.57
CA PRO A 187 22.61 2.87 28.21
C PRO A 187 23.35 3.70 27.14
N LYS A 188 23.20 5.00 27.17
CA LYS A 188 23.97 5.89 26.28
C LYS A 188 25.45 5.65 26.57
N ALA A 189 26.18 5.21 25.55
CA ALA A 189 27.65 5.14 25.64
C ALA A 189 28.19 6.49 26.10
N ALA A 190 29.04 6.48 27.11
CA ALA A 190 29.70 7.70 27.55
C ALA A 190 30.35 8.42 26.35
N PRO A 191 30.25 9.75 26.24
CA PRO A 191 30.89 10.46 25.14
C PRO A 191 32.38 10.11 25.10
N ALA A 192 32.86 9.68 23.95
CA ALA A 192 34.28 9.42 23.76
C ALA A 192 35.09 10.64 24.22
N PRO A 193 36.19 10.46 24.96
CA PRO A 193 37.00 11.57 25.38
C PRO A 193 37.42 12.39 24.16
N ALA A 194 37.18 13.72 24.23
CA ALA A 194 37.55 14.64 23.17
C ALA A 194 39.02 14.47 22.82
N ALA A 195 39.30 14.24 21.53
CA ALA A 195 40.68 14.18 21.05
C ALA A 195 41.42 15.49 21.49
N PRO A 196 42.67 15.38 21.98
CA PRO A 196 43.40 16.55 22.40
C PRO A 196 43.55 17.52 21.22
N ALA A 197 43.14 18.79 21.45
CA ALA A 197 43.32 19.85 20.46
C ALA A 197 44.77 19.92 20.02
N ALA A 198 44.98 19.80 18.71
CA ALA A 198 46.31 20.06 18.13
C ALA A 198 46.72 21.48 18.51
N LYS A 199 47.85 21.61 19.18
CA LYS A 199 48.46 22.92 19.46
C LYS A 199 48.94 23.57 18.15
N PRO A 200 48.86 24.89 18.07
CA PRO A 200 49.25 25.66 16.87
C PRO A 200 50.72 25.54 16.52
#